data_4675c21c86eb98cdf339cf65239f00e7
#
_entry.id   4675c21c86eb98cdf339cf65239f00e7
#
_cell.length_a   1.000
_cell.length_b   1.000
_cell.length_c   1.000
_cell.angle_alpha   90.00
_cell.angle_beta   90.00
_cell.angle_gamma   90.00
#
_symmetry.space_group_name_H-M   'P 1'
#
loop_
_entity.id
_entity.type
_entity.pdbx_description
1 polymer ?
#
loop_
_entity_poly.entity_id
_entity_poly.type
_entity_poly.pdbx_seq_one_letter_code
_entity_poly.pdbx_strand_id
1 'polypeptide(L)'
;MKTKFLLFVMGLWYGAVTAQSIHPLEPSKNHYRELQKLSAAVTAEHADLDKITFPSDEYQSGSLIYVMVAPEYLTPEQVTELKNSVQFPANSSEQTKAELAFLMDWQQKRSAAQEKRAAEFLAPIGYWPHVSLLRNHNRYEENMEHLFYEGRTVIGDHCNAKNYPATAKLLQGITKDMRIMEFTVKYHLLRARPYHLEPGLRPLARMSTPSFASGHTLWAYIHAFAWSELIPEKRGQFLDVAYEVGESREIMGIHYPSDEEAARVLSHKMLSAMWTNPKFKADLKKARQEWKK
;
A
#
# COMPACT_ATOMS: atom_id res chain seq x y z
N MET A 1 -48.09 -22.31 57.10
CA MET A 1 -47.86 -22.33 55.63
C MET A 1 -46.93 -21.16 55.26
N LYS A 2 -45.66 -21.44 54.92
CA LYS A 2 -44.74 -20.44 54.51
C LYS A 2 -44.49 -20.62 53.02
N THR A 3 -45.01 -19.71 52.20
CA THR A 3 -44.87 -19.72 50.75
C THR A 3 -43.47 -19.11 50.40
N LYS A 4 -42.57 -19.92 49.81
CA LYS A 4 -41.29 -19.46 49.30
C LYS A 4 -41.51 -18.95 47.88
N PHE A 5 -41.25 -17.66 47.68
CA PHE A 5 -41.14 -17.05 46.34
C PHE A 5 -39.75 -17.33 45.77
N LEU A 6 -39.71 -18.05 44.66
CA LEU A 6 -38.47 -18.32 43.92
C LEU A 6 -38.33 -17.18 42.88
N LEU A 7 -37.39 -16.27 43.07
CA LEU A 7 -37.00 -15.27 42.06
C LEU A 7 -36.14 -15.96 41.02
N PHE A 8 -36.64 -16.08 39.79
CA PHE A 8 -35.89 -16.47 38.63
C PHE A 8 -35.15 -15.21 38.04
N VAL A 9 -33.87 -15.07 38.31
CA VAL A 9 -33.06 -14.03 37.67
C VAL A 9 -32.66 -14.53 36.29
N MET A 10 -33.33 -14.06 35.24
CA MET A 10 -32.90 -14.22 33.86
C MET A 10 -31.68 -13.31 33.63
N GLY A 11 -30.48 -13.89 33.68
CA GLY A 11 -29.25 -13.21 33.24
C GLY A 11 -29.30 -13.00 31.73
N LEU A 12 -29.56 -11.78 31.29
CA LEU A 12 -29.33 -11.34 29.93
C LEU A 12 -27.80 -11.35 29.67
N TRP A 13 -27.33 -12.39 29.03
CA TRP A 13 -26.01 -12.39 28.42
C TRP A 13 -26.02 -11.42 27.21
N TYR A 14 -25.65 -10.19 27.45
CA TYR A 14 -25.21 -9.30 26.37
C TYR A 14 -23.85 -9.84 25.88
N GLY A 15 -23.88 -10.72 24.89
CA GLY A 15 -22.71 -11.02 24.09
C GLY A 15 -22.28 -9.72 23.41
N ALA A 16 -21.24 -9.09 23.91
CA ALA A 16 -20.58 -8.00 23.19
C ALA A 16 -20.16 -8.56 21.83
N VAL A 17 -20.92 -8.25 20.78
CA VAL A 17 -20.47 -8.39 19.40
C VAL A 17 -19.35 -7.37 19.25
N THR A 18 -18.12 -7.77 19.55
CA THR A 18 -16.94 -6.99 19.19
C THR A 18 -17.00 -6.81 17.66
N ALA A 19 -17.23 -5.59 17.23
CA ALA A 19 -17.16 -5.24 15.81
C ALA A 19 -15.78 -5.72 15.33
N GLN A 20 -15.76 -6.76 14.50
CA GLN A 20 -14.55 -7.35 14.01
C GLN A 20 -13.86 -6.29 13.13
N SER A 21 -12.75 -5.76 13.58
CA SER A 21 -11.89 -4.79 12.86
C SER A 21 -10.73 -5.54 12.24
N ILE A 22 -10.03 -4.89 11.31
CA ILE A 22 -8.77 -5.41 10.78
C ILE A 22 -7.69 -5.42 11.87
N HIS A 23 -6.65 -6.22 11.66
CA HIS A 23 -5.50 -6.24 12.57
C HIS A 23 -4.91 -4.83 12.76
N PRO A 24 -4.44 -4.47 13.96
CA PRO A 24 -3.77 -3.19 14.20
C PRO A 24 -2.56 -2.98 13.28
N LEU A 25 -2.28 -1.72 12.98
CA LEU A 25 -1.07 -1.35 12.25
C LEU A 25 0.15 -1.54 13.14
N GLU A 26 1.17 -2.25 12.66
CA GLU A 26 2.43 -2.41 13.33
C GLU A 26 3.19 -1.08 13.42
N PRO A 27 4.09 -0.92 14.42
CA PRO A 27 4.99 0.22 14.46
C PRO A 27 5.86 0.30 13.20
N SER A 28 6.17 1.52 12.76
CA SER A 28 7.08 1.78 11.65
C SER A 28 8.46 1.15 11.88
N LYS A 29 9.15 0.81 10.81
CA LYS A 29 10.57 0.40 10.87
C LYS A 29 11.42 1.53 11.47
N ASN A 30 12.54 1.17 12.09
CA ASN A 30 13.32 2.10 12.92
C ASN A 30 13.79 3.34 12.13
N HIS A 31 14.30 3.16 10.91
CA HIS A 31 14.79 4.28 10.10
C HIS A 31 13.66 5.27 9.74
N TYR A 32 12.43 4.82 9.44
CA TYR A 32 11.28 5.70 9.23
C TYR A 32 10.97 6.51 10.50
N ARG A 33 10.97 5.85 11.67
CA ARG A 33 10.72 6.54 12.95
C ARG A 33 11.76 7.62 13.25
N GLU A 34 13.03 7.35 12.94
CA GLU A 34 14.09 8.34 13.16
C GLU A 34 13.95 9.53 12.21
N LEU A 35 13.70 9.30 10.93
CA LEU A 35 13.48 10.36 9.95
C LEU A 35 12.25 11.21 10.27
N GLN A 36 11.17 10.61 10.72
CA GLN A 36 9.93 11.31 11.09
C GLN A 36 10.04 12.19 12.35
N LYS A 37 11.12 12.09 13.13
CA LYS A 37 11.39 13.01 14.25
C LYS A 37 11.87 14.38 13.80
N LEU A 38 12.37 14.46 12.57
CA LEU A 38 12.88 15.70 11.98
C LEU A 38 11.72 16.61 11.55
N SER A 39 11.98 17.92 11.47
CA SER A 39 10.98 18.88 11.03
C SER A 39 10.56 18.61 9.59
N ALA A 40 9.24 18.45 9.37
CA ALA A 40 8.64 18.33 8.05
C ALA A 40 8.21 19.70 7.46
N ALA A 41 8.36 20.78 8.23
CA ALA A 41 7.95 22.12 7.85
C ALA A 41 8.91 22.78 6.86
N VAL A 42 8.40 23.76 6.12
CA VAL A 42 9.19 24.61 5.21
C VAL A 42 10.37 25.25 5.95
N THR A 43 11.56 25.18 5.36
CA THR A 43 12.76 25.88 5.82
C THR A 43 12.94 27.14 4.99
N ALA A 44 12.88 28.32 5.61
CA ALA A 44 12.91 29.62 4.91
C ALA A 44 14.13 29.82 4.00
N GLU A 45 15.30 29.34 4.41
CA GLU A 45 16.55 29.43 3.66
C GLU A 45 16.49 28.70 2.29
N HIS A 46 15.64 27.67 2.17
CA HIS A 46 15.54 26.81 0.97
C HIS A 46 14.12 26.75 0.42
N ALA A 47 13.25 27.73 0.74
CA ALA A 47 11.84 27.73 0.33
C ALA A 47 11.59 27.64 -1.18
N ASP A 48 12.58 27.95 -2.02
CA ASP A 48 12.48 27.77 -3.47
C ASP A 48 12.35 26.31 -3.88
N LEU A 49 12.88 25.36 -3.10
CA LEU A 49 12.72 23.93 -3.34
C LEU A 49 11.24 23.49 -3.28
N ASP A 50 10.41 24.17 -2.48
CA ASP A 50 9.01 23.84 -2.32
C ASP A 50 8.16 24.18 -3.56
N LYS A 51 8.71 24.96 -4.50
CA LYS A 51 8.08 25.24 -5.81
C LYS A 51 8.32 24.11 -6.81
N ILE A 52 9.25 23.19 -6.52
CA ILE A 52 9.57 22.08 -7.41
C ILE A 52 8.51 21.00 -7.25
N THR A 53 7.77 20.73 -8.31
CA THR A 53 6.82 19.65 -8.40
C THR A 53 7.27 18.63 -9.45
N PHE A 54 6.57 17.50 -9.54
CA PHE A 54 6.84 16.54 -10.61
C PHE A 54 6.61 17.21 -11.99
N PRO A 55 7.56 17.12 -12.93
CA PRO A 55 7.47 17.80 -14.22
C PRO A 55 6.27 17.34 -15.05
N SER A 56 5.52 18.28 -15.62
CA SER A 56 4.31 17.95 -16.39
C SER A 56 4.58 17.27 -17.73
N ASP A 57 5.73 17.50 -18.30
CA ASP A 57 6.22 16.87 -19.54
C ASP A 57 6.68 15.41 -19.34
N GLU A 58 6.89 14.99 -18.09
CA GLU A 58 7.17 13.60 -17.74
C GLU A 58 5.90 12.78 -17.45
N TYR A 59 4.69 13.38 -17.49
CA TYR A 59 3.45 12.70 -17.13
C TYR A 59 3.07 11.58 -18.11
N GLN A 60 2.76 10.42 -17.55
CA GLN A 60 2.09 9.34 -18.27
C GLN A 60 0.57 9.53 -18.21
N SER A 61 -0.02 10.14 -19.23
CA SER A 61 -1.46 10.42 -19.27
C SER A 61 -2.36 9.18 -19.18
N GLY A 62 -1.88 8.02 -19.64
CA GLY A 62 -2.63 6.76 -19.56
C GLY A 62 -3.00 6.33 -18.14
N SER A 63 -2.26 6.80 -17.12
CA SER A 63 -2.56 6.50 -15.71
C SER A 63 -3.85 7.17 -15.22
N LEU A 64 -4.32 8.23 -15.87
CA LEU A 64 -5.54 8.95 -15.46
C LEU A 64 -6.81 8.10 -15.62
N ILE A 65 -6.79 7.06 -16.45
CA ILE A 65 -7.93 6.16 -16.61
C ILE A 65 -8.34 5.51 -15.27
N TYR A 66 -7.40 5.32 -14.34
CA TYR A 66 -7.69 4.71 -13.05
C TYR A 66 -8.56 5.59 -12.15
N VAL A 67 -8.45 6.91 -12.25
CA VAL A 67 -9.28 7.84 -11.46
C VAL A 67 -10.66 8.10 -12.06
N MET A 68 -10.91 7.58 -13.26
CA MET A 68 -12.18 7.75 -13.98
C MET A 68 -13.18 6.60 -13.73
N VAL A 69 -12.80 5.58 -13.00
CA VAL A 69 -13.66 4.42 -12.71
C VAL A 69 -14.17 4.45 -11.28
N ALA A 70 -15.37 3.89 -11.06
CA ALA A 70 -15.92 3.80 -9.72
C ALA A 70 -15.15 2.77 -8.87
N PRO A 71 -14.90 3.05 -7.57
CA PRO A 71 -14.32 2.09 -6.66
C PRO A 71 -15.19 0.84 -6.50
N GLU A 72 -14.58 -0.25 -6.03
CA GLU A 72 -15.26 -1.54 -5.80
C GLU A 72 -15.79 -1.67 -4.37
N TYR A 73 -14.99 -1.24 -3.39
CA TYR A 73 -15.27 -1.37 -1.97
C TYR A 73 -15.27 -0.02 -1.23
N LEU A 74 -14.50 0.96 -1.67
CA LEU A 74 -14.51 2.32 -1.13
C LEU A 74 -15.68 3.12 -1.72
N THR A 75 -16.14 4.14 -0.99
CA THR A 75 -17.02 5.16 -1.56
C THR A 75 -16.21 6.35 -2.08
N PRO A 76 -16.76 7.20 -2.97
CA PRO A 76 -16.09 8.43 -3.41
C PRO A 76 -15.72 9.37 -2.26
N GLU A 77 -16.55 9.42 -1.20
CA GLU A 77 -16.32 10.21 0.00
C GLU A 77 -15.10 9.66 0.76
N GLN A 78 -15.02 8.33 0.95
CA GLN A 78 -13.88 7.67 1.58
C GLN A 78 -12.59 7.90 0.78
N VAL A 79 -12.64 7.85 -0.55
CA VAL A 79 -11.48 8.18 -1.40
C VAL A 79 -11.00 9.60 -1.14
N THR A 80 -11.95 10.56 -1.02
CA THR A 80 -11.63 11.96 -0.73
C THR A 80 -11.04 12.15 0.67
N GLU A 81 -11.61 11.51 1.69
CA GLU A 81 -11.10 11.54 3.06
C GLU A 81 -9.70 10.95 3.17
N LEU A 82 -9.48 9.79 2.57
CA LEU A 82 -8.19 9.10 2.55
C LEU A 82 -7.12 9.94 1.84
N LYS A 83 -7.44 10.52 0.68
CA LYS A 83 -6.56 11.45 -0.04
C LYS A 83 -6.13 12.62 0.86
N ASN A 84 -7.08 13.22 1.58
CA ASN A 84 -6.81 14.38 2.44
C ASN A 84 -6.10 13.99 3.76
N SER A 85 -6.04 12.70 4.10
CA SER A 85 -5.41 12.20 5.33
C SER A 85 -3.91 11.96 5.22
N VAL A 86 -3.31 12.24 4.06
CA VAL A 86 -1.89 12.04 3.79
C VAL A 86 -1.26 13.27 3.17
N GLN A 87 -0.01 13.53 3.56
CA GLN A 87 0.81 14.61 3.02
C GLN A 87 2.28 14.21 3.14
N PHE A 88 3.14 14.85 2.36
CA PHE A 88 4.58 14.63 2.42
C PHE A 88 5.29 15.82 3.10
N PRO A 89 6.49 15.61 3.64
CA PRO A 89 7.32 16.70 4.18
C PRO A 89 7.65 17.72 3.09
N ALA A 90 7.71 19.01 3.46
CA ALA A 90 8.12 20.05 2.52
C ALA A 90 9.48 19.71 1.86
N ASN A 91 9.64 20.05 0.59
CA ASN A 91 10.89 19.75 -0.13
C ASN A 91 12.12 20.41 0.54
N SER A 92 11.92 21.59 1.15
CA SER A 92 12.95 22.33 1.89
C SER A 92 13.18 21.85 3.32
N SER A 93 12.39 20.91 3.82
CA SER A 93 12.39 20.49 5.23
C SER A 93 13.65 19.72 5.62
N GLU A 94 13.96 19.74 6.92
CA GLU A 94 15.03 18.92 7.50
C GLU A 94 14.80 17.43 7.23
N GLN A 95 13.55 16.97 7.30
CA GLN A 95 13.21 15.58 7.02
C GLN A 95 13.53 15.22 5.58
N THR A 96 13.11 16.01 4.58
CA THR A 96 13.41 15.75 3.15
C THR A 96 14.90 15.76 2.88
N LYS A 97 15.65 16.69 3.48
CA LYS A 97 17.12 16.73 3.38
C LYS A 97 17.76 15.43 3.91
N ALA A 98 17.31 14.94 5.06
CA ALA A 98 17.81 13.71 5.64
C ALA A 98 17.41 12.47 4.81
N GLU A 99 16.22 12.45 4.23
CA GLU A 99 15.77 11.39 3.32
C GLU A 99 16.61 11.34 2.04
N LEU A 100 16.97 12.49 1.46
CA LEU A 100 17.86 12.55 0.30
C LEU A 100 19.26 12.04 0.66
N ALA A 101 19.81 12.43 1.83
CA ALA A 101 21.09 11.92 2.31
C ALA A 101 21.05 10.39 2.52
N PHE A 102 19.95 9.85 3.04
CA PHE A 102 19.74 8.41 3.20
C PHE A 102 19.73 7.69 1.82
N LEU A 103 19.08 8.24 0.81
CA LEU A 103 19.07 7.67 -0.53
C LEU A 103 20.45 7.76 -1.22
N MET A 104 21.21 8.82 -0.99
CA MET A 104 22.60 8.94 -1.45
C MET A 104 23.51 7.90 -0.80
N ASP A 105 23.29 7.61 0.49
CA ASP A 105 24.00 6.53 1.20
C ASP A 105 23.66 5.15 0.62
N TRP A 106 22.38 4.87 0.33
CA TRP A 106 21.98 3.68 -0.42
C TRP A 106 22.69 3.56 -1.77
N GLN A 107 22.72 4.64 -2.55
CA GLN A 107 23.38 4.66 -3.85
C GLN A 107 24.87 4.26 -3.77
N GLN A 108 25.54 4.63 -2.70
CA GLN A 108 26.94 4.29 -2.48
C GLN A 108 27.16 2.85 -2.01
N LYS A 109 26.24 2.30 -1.23
CA LYS A 109 26.40 1.03 -0.53
C LYS A 109 25.68 -0.15 -1.20
N ARG A 110 24.68 0.11 -2.04
CA ARG A 110 23.90 -0.93 -2.69
C ARG A 110 24.80 -1.82 -3.57
N SER A 111 24.68 -3.12 -3.41
CA SER A 111 25.39 -4.11 -4.22
C SER A 111 24.67 -4.36 -5.55
N ALA A 112 25.41 -4.90 -6.54
CA ALA A 112 24.83 -5.34 -7.81
C ALA A 112 23.68 -6.37 -7.62
N ALA A 113 23.76 -7.20 -6.59
CA ALA A 113 22.68 -8.16 -6.27
C ALA A 113 21.40 -7.45 -5.79
N GLN A 114 21.54 -6.41 -4.96
CA GLN A 114 20.40 -5.60 -4.51
C GLN A 114 19.79 -4.79 -5.66
N GLU A 115 20.64 -4.19 -6.52
CA GLU A 115 20.16 -3.49 -7.72
C GLU A 115 19.36 -4.42 -8.62
N LYS A 116 19.90 -5.61 -8.91
CA LYS A 116 19.23 -6.62 -9.71
C LYS A 116 17.91 -7.08 -9.07
N ARG A 117 17.92 -7.38 -7.77
CA ARG A 117 16.71 -7.77 -7.04
C ARG A 117 15.64 -6.69 -7.11
N ALA A 118 16.00 -5.43 -6.88
CA ALA A 118 15.07 -4.31 -6.91
C ALA A 118 14.52 -4.02 -8.31
N ALA A 119 15.38 -3.95 -9.33
CA ALA A 119 15.02 -3.48 -10.66
C ALA A 119 14.44 -4.59 -11.57
N GLU A 120 14.90 -5.83 -11.45
CA GLU A 120 14.50 -6.91 -12.35
C GLU A 120 13.41 -7.83 -11.75
N PHE A 121 13.40 -8.03 -10.42
CA PHE A 121 12.48 -8.96 -9.78
C PHE A 121 11.33 -8.27 -9.03
N LEU A 122 11.59 -7.16 -8.32
CA LEU A 122 10.55 -6.48 -7.55
C LEU A 122 9.87 -5.34 -8.31
N ALA A 123 10.56 -4.68 -9.24
CA ALA A 123 9.95 -3.62 -10.03
C ALA A 123 8.78 -4.07 -10.94
N PRO A 124 8.75 -5.27 -11.52
CA PRO A 124 7.60 -5.72 -12.29
C PRO A 124 6.34 -5.95 -11.46
N ILE A 125 6.48 -6.23 -10.14
CA ILE A 125 5.37 -6.46 -9.24
C ILE A 125 4.63 -5.15 -9.03
N GLY A 126 3.33 -5.12 -9.22
CA GLY A 126 2.54 -3.89 -9.06
C GLY A 126 2.52 -2.95 -10.27
N TYR A 127 3.33 -3.17 -11.31
CA TYR A 127 3.14 -2.45 -12.57
C TYR A 127 1.86 -2.91 -13.29
N TRP A 128 1.56 -4.17 -13.14
CA TRP A 128 0.48 -4.79 -13.85
C TRP A 128 -0.46 -5.42 -12.85
N PRO A 129 -1.43 -4.77 -12.51
CA PRO A 129 -2.72 -5.30 -12.78
C PRO A 129 -3.61 -4.18 -13.28
N HIS A 130 -3.89 -4.27 -14.51
CA HIS A 130 -5.17 -3.79 -14.94
C HIS A 130 -6.18 -4.74 -14.32
N VAL A 131 -6.59 -4.46 -13.11
CA VAL A 131 -7.52 -5.27 -12.29
C VAL A 131 -8.84 -5.56 -13.01
N SER A 132 -9.10 -4.85 -14.08
CA SER A 132 -10.25 -5.00 -14.95
C SER A 132 -9.93 -5.73 -16.27
N LEU A 133 -8.75 -6.37 -16.40
CA LEU A 133 -8.46 -7.13 -17.61
C LEU A 133 -9.48 -8.26 -17.79
N LEU A 134 -10.04 -8.30 -18.98
CA LEU A 134 -10.88 -9.41 -19.39
C LEU A 134 -10.04 -10.68 -19.49
N ARG A 135 -10.65 -11.85 -19.26
CA ARG A 135 -9.96 -13.15 -19.30
C ARG A 135 -9.30 -13.47 -20.65
N ASN A 136 -9.76 -12.84 -21.73
CA ASN A 136 -9.17 -13.01 -23.05
C ASN A 136 -8.02 -12.02 -23.35
N HIS A 137 -7.64 -11.17 -22.41
CA HIS A 137 -6.50 -10.28 -22.58
C HIS A 137 -5.19 -11.08 -22.50
N ASN A 138 -4.25 -10.80 -23.40
CA ASN A 138 -2.99 -11.55 -23.51
C ASN A 138 -2.10 -11.52 -22.26
N ARG A 139 -2.31 -10.55 -21.36
CA ARG A 139 -1.57 -10.41 -20.09
C ARG A 139 -2.39 -10.81 -18.87
N TYR A 140 -3.53 -11.47 -19.06
CA TYR A 140 -4.41 -11.83 -17.94
C TYR A 140 -3.72 -12.77 -16.95
N GLU A 141 -3.08 -13.82 -17.45
CA GLU A 141 -2.42 -14.82 -16.59
C GLU A 141 -1.25 -14.19 -15.82
N GLU A 142 -0.41 -13.39 -16.47
CA GLU A 142 0.68 -12.65 -15.83
C GLU A 142 0.16 -11.75 -14.69
N ASN A 143 -0.94 -11.04 -14.92
CA ASN A 143 -1.55 -10.20 -13.89
C ASN A 143 -2.11 -11.02 -12.73
N MET A 144 -2.68 -12.19 -13.00
CA MET A 144 -3.15 -13.08 -11.94
C MET A 144 -2.00 -13.64 -11.11
N GLU A 145 -0.84 -13.88 -11.70
CA GLU A 145 0.36 -14.26 -10.96
C GLU A 145 0.86 -13.14 -10.05
N HIS A 146 0.92 -11.91 -10.55
CA HIS A 146 1.32 -10.75 -9.74
C HIS A 146 0.32 -10.49 -8.61
N LEU A 147 -0.98 -10.68 -8.83
CA LEU A 147 -2.01 -10.54 -7.82
C LEU A 147 -1.79 -11.46 -6.61
N PHE A 148 -1.15 -12.61 -6.82
CA PHE A 148 -0.84 -13.58 -5.79
C PHE A 148 0.62 -13.54 -5.32
N TYR A 149 1.37 -12.51 -5.65
CA TYR A 149 2.81 -12.44 -5.36
C TYR A 149 3.14 -12.72 -3.89
N GLU A 150 2.51 -12.00 -2.96
CA GLU A 150 2.73 -12.16 -1.52
C GLU A 150 2.30 -13.56 -1.06
N GLY A 151 1.15 -14.04 -1.54
CA GLY A 151 0.66 -15.40 -1.24
C GLY A 151 1.61 -16.48 -1.74
N ARG A 152 2.07 -16.39 -2.98
CA ARG A 152 3.03 -17.36 -3.56
C ARG A 152 4.36 -17.35 -2.82
N THR A 153 4.87 -16.17 -2.48
CA THR A 153 6.14 -16.02 -1.75
C THR A 153 6.08 -16.66 -0.37
N VAL A 154 4.97 -16.55 0.35
CA VAL A 154 4.83 -16.98 1.75
C VAL A 154 4.26 -18.39 1.88
N ILE A 155 3.35 -18.78 0.98
CA ILE A 155 2.59 -20.05 1.08
C ILE A 155 3.12 -21.08 0.09
N GLY A 156 3.52 -20.65 -1.11
CA GLY A 156 4.02 -21.49 -2.20
C GLY A 156 3.24 -21.38 -3.49
N ASP A 157 3.75 -21.99 -4.56
CA ASP A 157 3.26 -21.83 -5.94
C ASP A 157 1.82 -22.30 -6.17
N HIS A 158 1.29 -23.16 -5.30
CA HIS A 158 -0.12 -23.56 -5.36
C HIS A 158 -1.09 -22.42 -5.03
N CYS A 159 -0.60 -21.32 -4.45
CA CYS A 159 -1.35 -20.11 -4.15
C CYS A 159 -1.55 -19.30 -5.44
N ASN A 160 -2.65 -19.53 -6.15
CA ASN A 160 -2.97 -18.89 -7.42
C ASN A 160 -4.47 -18.76 -7.65
N ALA A 161 -4.87 -17.98 -8.65
CA ALA A 161 -6.28 -17.67 -8.93
C ALA A 161 -7.12 -18.89 -9.32
N LYS A 162 -6.50 -19.93 -9.89
CA LYS A 162 -7.20 -21.18 -10.28
C LYS A 162 -7.61 -21.97 -9.04
N ASN A 163 -6.71 -22.07 -8.07
CA ASN A 163 -6.96 -22.84 -6.85
C ASN A 163 -7.80 -22.04 -5.82
N TYR A 164 -7.71 -20.70 -5.85
CA TYR A 164 -8.33 -19.78 -4.88
C TYR A 164 -9.12 -18.65 -5.57
N PRO A 165 -10.21 -18.96 -6.29
CA PRO A 165 -10.94 -18.00 -7.10
C PRO A 165 -11.66 -16.90 -6.28
N ALA A 166 -12.12 -17.21 -5.05
CA ALA A 166 -12.72 -16.20 -4.19
C ALA A 166 -11.68 -15.22 -3.64
N THR A 167 -10.49 -15.73 -3.30
CA THR A 167 -9.33 -14.91 -2.94
C THR A 167 -8.91 -14.00 -4.11
N ALA A 168 -8.84 -14.54 -5.34
CA ALA A 168 -8.54 -13.77 -6.54
C ALA A 168 -9.54 -12.60 -6.71
N LYS A 169 -10.83 -12.88 -6.57
CA LYS A 169 -11.89 -11.85 -6.67
C LYS A 169 -11.72 -10.75 -5.62
N LEU A 170 -11.45 -11.13 -4.37
CA LEU A 170 -11.21 -10.18 -3.27
C LEU A 170 -10.02 -9.27 -3.58
N LEU A 171 -8.88 -9.87 -3.94
CA LEU A 171 -7.65 -9.13 -4.23
C LEU A 171 -7.81 -8.22 -5.45
N GLN A 172 -8.52 -8.64 -6.51
CA GLN A 172 -8.84 -7.80 -7.66
C GLN A 172 -9.61 -6.54 -7.26
N GLY A 173 -10.65 -6.69 -6.41
CA GLY A 173 -11.43 -5.54 -5.94
C GLY A 173 -10.61 -4.59 -5.09
N ILE A 174 -9.77 -5.11 -4.18
CA ILE A 174 -8.84 -4.32 -3.37
C ILE A 174 -7.86 -3.57 -4.25
N THR A 175 -7.27 -4.23 -5.25
CA THR A 175 -6.30 -3.61 -6.15
C THR A 175 -6.92 -2.52 -7.02
N LYS A 176 -8.15 -2.70 -7.47
CA LYS A 176 -8.88 -1.65 -8.21
C LYS A 176 -8.96 -0.36 -7.40
N ASP A 177 -9.39 -0.46 -6.14
CA ASP A 177 -9.50 0.70 -5.26
C ASP A 177 -8.14 1.29 -4.90
N MET A 178 -7.12 0.44 -4.73
CA MET A 178 -5.75 0.87 -4.50
C MET A 178 -5.22 1.70 -5.67
N ARG A 179 -5.47 1.31 -6.92
CA ARG A 179 -5.05 2.08 -8.09
C ARG A 179 -5.75 3.43 -8.19
N ILE A 180 -7.06 3.48 -7.89
CA ILE A 180 -7.79 4.75 -7.81
C ILE A 180 -7.12 5.66 -6.77
N MET A 181 -6.83 5.12 -5.59
CA MET A 181 -6.20 5.90 -4.51
C MET A 181 -4.79 6.36 -4.88
N GLU A 182 -3.95 5.48 -5.44
CA GLU A 182 -2.60 5.81 -5.88
C GLU A 182 -2.58 7.04 -6.77
N PHE A 183 -3.34 7.00 -7.86
CA PHE A 183 -3.31 8.09 -8.84
C PHE A 183 -4.07 9.32 -8.37
N THR A 184 -5.12 9.17 -7.56
CA THR A 184 -5.78 10.30 -6.91
C THR A 184 -4.81 11.08 -6.02
N VAL A 185 -4.00 10.40 -5.21
CA VAL A 185 -3.00 11.03 -4.34
C VAL A 185 -1.86 11.62 -5.16
N LYS A 186 -1.30 10.86 -6.11
CA LYS A 186 -0.16 11.29 -6.94
C LYS A 186 -0.44 12.58 -7.69
N TYR A 187 -1.56 12.63 -8.40
CA TYR A 187 -1.91 13.80 -9.22
C TYR A 187 -2.55 14.95 -8.43
N HIS A 188 -2.95 14.71 -7.18
CA HIS A 188 -3.34 15.79 -6.27
C HIS A 188 -2.13 16.52 -5.66
N LEU A 189 -1.10 15.79 -5.29
CA LEU A 189 0.04 16.31 -4.52
C LEU A 189 1.26 16.63 -5.36
N LEU A 190 1.44 16.00 -6.52
CA LEU A 190 2.50 16.25 -7.52
C LEU A 190 3.93 16.28 -6.94
N ARG A 191 4.24 15.47 -5.90
CA ARG A 191 5.57 15.45 -5.30
C ARG A 191 6.63 15.11 -6.34
N ALA A 192 7.67 15.94 -6.43
CA ALA A 192 8.86 15.66 -7.23
C ALA A 192 9.53 14.36 -6.78
N ARG A 193 10.16 13.62 -7.71
CA ARG A 193 10.99 12.46 -7.37
C ARG A 193 12.29 12.91 -6.72
N PRO A 194 12.96 12.04 -5.91
CA PRO A 194 14.21 12.37 -5.23
C PRO A 194 15.25 12.94 -6.18
N TYR A 195 15.41 12.37 -7.37
CA TYR A 195 16.36 12.79 -8.39
C TYR A 195 16.04 14.12 -9.09
N HIS A 196 14.89 14.73 -8.83
CA HIS A 196 14.57 16.10 -9.25
C HIS A 196 15.07 17.14 -8.23
N LEU A 197 15.21 16.74 -6.95
CA LEU A 197 15.70 17.62 -5.89
C LEU A 197 17.20 17.44 -5.64
N GLU A 198 17.74 16.23 -5.84
CA GLU A 198 19.15 15.87 -5.63
C GLU A 198 19.79 15.44 -6.97
N PRO A 199 20.47 16.34 -7.67
CA PRO A 199 21.09 16.04 -8.97
C PRO A 199 22.18 14.96 -8.94
N GLY A 200 22.77 14.70 -7.77
CA GLY A 200 23.75 13.63 -7.55
C GLY A 200 23.14 12.24 -7.49
N LEU A 201 21.83 12.15 -7.29
CA LEU A 201 21.12 10.87 -7.20
C LEU A 201 20.90 10.27 -8.61
N ARG A 202 21.40 9.05 -8.79
CA ARG A 202 21.29 8.27 -10.04
C ARG A 202 20.32 7.12 -9.84
N PRO A 203 19.04 7.29 -10.18
CA PRO A 203 18.05 6.25 -10.00
C PRO A 203 18.30 5.09 -10.98
N LEU A 204 17.93 3.87 -10.58
CA LEU A 204 17.99 2.70 -11.48
C LEU A 204 16.93 2.75 -12.60
N ALA A 205 15.89 3.57 -12.42
CA ALA A 205 14.90 3.86 -13.45
C ALA A 205 14.33 5.29 -13.26
N ARG A 206 13.89 5.92 -14.34
CA ARG A 206 13.11 7.17 -14.25
C ARG A 206 11.62 6.84 -14.37
N MET A 207 10.82 7.54 -13.59
CA MET A 207 9.39 7.27 -13.46
C MET A 207 8.57 8.37 -14.13
N SER A 208 7.47 7.99 -14.75
CA SER A 208 6.54 8.89 -15.46
C SER A 208 5.32 9.30 -14.61
N THR A 209 5.41 9.18 -13.29
CA THR A 209 4.37 9.57 -12.34
C THR A 209 4.97 10.23 -11.10
N PRO A 210 4.23 11.12 -10.42
CA PRO A 210 4.68 11.74 -9.17
C PRO A 210 5.12 10.75 -8.09
N SER A 211 5.93 11.21 -7.13
CA SER A 211 6.55 10.33 -6.13
C SER A 211 5.54 9.82 -5.09
N PHE A 212 4.79 10.72 -4.47
CA PHE A 212 3.97 10.43 -3.29
C PHE A 212 2.55 9.97 -3.65
N ALA A 213 2.01 8.94 -3.03
CA ALA A 213 2.66 7.93 -2.23
C ALA A 213 3.22 6.83 -3.15
N SER A 214 4.11 5.99 -2.63
CA SER A 214 4.70 4.89 -3.42
C SER A 214 3.64 3.87 -3.85
N GLY A 215 3.47 3.70 -5.18
CA GLY A 215 2.48 2.77 -5.73
C GLY A 215 2.81 1.31 -5.46
N HIS A 216 4.09 0.92 -5.54
CA HIS A 216 4.53 -0.44 -5.24
C HIS A 216 4.33 -0.79 -3.77
N THR A 217 4.60 0.15 -2.88
CA THR A 217 4.40 -0.04 -1.44
C THR A 217 2.94 -0.07 -1.06
N LEU A 218 2.10 0.78 -1.69
CA LEU A 218 0.63 0.67 -1.57
C LEU A 218 0.15 -0.72 -1.97
N TRP A 219 0.61 -1.22 -3.12
CA TRP A 219 0.30 -2.56 -3.60
C TRP A 219 0.69 -3.62 -2.58
N ALA A 220 1.97 -3.68 -2.24
CA ALA A 220 2.50 -4.74 -1.40
C ALA A 220 1.86 -4.76 0.00
N TYR A 221 1.70 -3.58 0.64
CA TYR A 221 1.11 -3.54 1.98
C TYR A 221 -0.40 -3.78 1.99
N ILE A 222 -1.17 -3.30 1.01
CA ILE A 222 -2.61 -3.58 1.03
C ILE A 222 -2.89 -5.06 0.81
N HIS A 223 -2.08 -5.73 -0.03
CA HIS A 223 -2.15 -7.19 -0.20
C HIS A 223 -1.67 -7.93 1.04
N ALA A 224 -0.53 -7.55 1.63
CA ALA A 224 -0.04 -8.15 2.87
C ALA A 224 -1.06 -8.04 4.01
N PHE A 225 -1.73 -6.90 4.16
CA PHE A 225 -2.80 -6.74 5.13
C PHE A 225 -4.03 -7.61 4.79
N ALA A 226 -4.43 -7.68 3.52
CA ALA A 226 -5.53 -8.54 3.09
C ALA A 226 -5.21 -10.03 3.33
N TRP A 227 -4.00 -10.47 2.98
CA TRP A 227 -3.51 -11.82 3.27
C TRP A 227 -3.46 -12.13 4.76
N SER A 228 -3.10 -11.15 5.59
CA SER A 228 -3.11 -11.26 7.05
C SER A 228 -4.52 -11.48 7.61
N GLU A 229 -5.55 -10.98 6.93
CA GLU A 229 -6.95 -11.24 7.29
C GLU A 229 -7.43 -12.63 6.83
N LEU A 230 -6.78 -13.22 5.84
CA LEU A 230 -7.07 -14.57 5.35
C LEU A 230 -6.33 -15.64 6.17
N ILE A 231 -5.06 -15.39 6.49
CA ILE A 231 -4.14 -16.33 7.17
C ILE A 231 -3.35 -15.57 8.25
N PRO A 232 -3.99 -15.27 9.40
CA PRO A 232 -3.40 -14.42 10.44
C PRO A 232 -2.06 -14.92 10.99
N GLU A 233 -1.87 -16.23 11.07
CA GLU A 233 -0.66 -16.86 11.58
C GLU A 233 0.59 -16.59 10.71
N LYS A 234 0.41 -16.17 9.46
CA LYS A 234 1.50 -15.81 8.54
C LYS A 234 1.71 -14.30 8.38
N ARG A 235 0.98 -13.49 9.17
CA ARG A 235 1.01 -12.02 9.06
C ARG A 235 2.42 -11.44 8.99
N GLY A 236 3.31 -11.85 9.90
CA GLY A 236 4.70 -11.34 9.91
C GLY A 236 5.41 -11.57 8.57
N GLN A 237 5.27 -12.77 7.99
CA GLN A 237 5.90 -13.11 6.72
C GLN A 237 5.35 -12.28 5.55
N PHE A 238 4.03 -12.02 5.50
CA PHE A 238 3.44 -11.13 4.49
C PHE A 238 3.95 -9.69 4.62
N LEU A 239 4.08 -9.20 5.85
CA LEU A 239 4.60 -7.85 6.09
C LEU A 239 6.09 -7.71 5.76
N ASP A 240 6.89 -8.77 5.95
CA ASP A 240 8.30 -8.78 5.55
C ASP A 240 8.44 -8.72 4.02
N VAL A 241 7.59 -9.43 3.27
CA VAL A 241 7.54 -9.34 1.80
C VAL A 241 7.17 -7.92 1.36
N ALA A 242 6.15 -7.33 1.98
CA ALA A 242 5.74 -5.96 1.65
C ALA A 242 6.83 -4.92 1.97
N TYR A 243 7.55 -5.12 3.07
CA TYR A 243 8.68 -4.27 3.43
C TYR A 243 9.81 -4.35 2.39
N GLU A 244 10.18 -5.56 1.93
CA GLU A 244 11.21 -5.73 0.89
C GLU A 244 10.82 -5.00 -0.41
N VAL A 245 9.55 -5.05 -0.79
CA VAL A 245 9.06 -4.31 -1.96
C VAL A 245 9.23 -2.80 -1.77
N GLY A 246 8.88 -2.25 -0.61
CA GLY A 246 9.07 -0.83 -0.29
C GLY A 246 10.56 -0.44 -0.29
N GLU A 247 11.39 -1.15 0.48
CA GLU A 247 12.84 -0.89 0.55
C GLU A 247 13.50 -0.92 -0.84
N SER A 248 13.02 -1.78 -1.74
CA SER A 248 13.53 -1.83 -3.10
C SER A 248 13.36 -0.52 -3.87
N ARG A 249 12.36 0.31 -3.54
CA ARG A 249 12.15 1.62 -4.17
C ARG A 249 13.15 2.66 -3.67
N GLU A 250 13.56 2.56 -2.40
CA GLU A 250 14.65 3.36 -1.82
C GLU A 250 16.00 2.96 -2.45
N ILE A 251 16.28 1.66 -2.56
CA ILE A 251 17.46 1.13 -3.25
C ILE A 251 17.54 1.62 -4.70
N MET A 252 16.42 1.69 -5.39
CA MET A 252 16.34 2.23 -6.75
C MET A 252 16.54 3.76 -6.82
N GLY A 253 16.44 4.49 -5.71
CA GLY A 253 16.53 5.95 -5.65
C GLY A 253 15.33 6.66 -6.30
N ILE A 254 14.16 6.04 -6.31
CA ILE A 254 12.97 6.56 -7.00
C ILE A 254 11.86 7.03 -6.06
N HIS A 255 11.96 6.71 -4.78
CA HIS A 255 11.03 7.14 -3.73
C HIS A 255 11.77 7.57 -2.47
N TYR A 256 11.18 8.49 -1.72
CA TYR A 256 11.63 8.87 -0.39
C TYR A 256 11.15 7.86 0.65
N PRO A 257 11.86 7.66 1.79
CA PRO A 257 11.36 6.90 2.92
C PRO A 257 9.95 7.31 3.39
N SER A 258 9.62 8.60 3.34
CA SER A 258 8.27 9.10 3.68
C SER A 258 7.19 8.71 2.67
N ASP A 259 7.53 8.47 1.38
CA ASP A 259 6.58 7.94 0.39
C ASP A 259 6.18 6.50 0.73
N GLU A 260 7.15 5.71 1.21
CA GLU A 260 6.97 4.30 1.59
C GLU A 260 6.14 4.16 2.86
N GLU A 261 6.48 4.95 3.89
CA GLU A 261 5.75 4.92 5.15
C GLU A 261 4.32 5.44 5.01
N ALA A 262 4.12 6.52 4.24
CA ALA A 262 2.78 7.02 3.94
C ALA A 262 1.95 5.98 3.16
N ALA A 263 2.55 5.26 2.22
CA ALA A 263 1.88 4.20 1.47
C ALA A 263 1.46 3.04 2.39
N ARG A 264 2.33 2.63 3.33
CA ARG A 264 2.01 1.60 4.33
C ARG A 264 0.82 2.00 5.20
N VAL A 265 0.85 3.23 5.75
CA VAL A 265 -0.23 3.77 6.59
C VAL A 265 -1.52 3.92 5.79
N LEU A 266 -1.43 4.44 4.56
CA LEU A 266 -2.60 4.62 3.69
C LEU A 266 -3.23 3.27 3.32
N SER A 267 -2.43 2.24 3.03
CA SER A 267 -2.91 0.89 2.76
C SER A 267 -3.74 0.32 3.92
N HIS A 268 -3.29 0.52 5.15
CA HIS A 268 -4.02 0.10 6.34
C HIS A 268 -5.33 0.88 6.52
N LYS A 269 -5.30 2.22 6.34
CA LYS A 269 -6.50 3.06 6.39
C LYS A 269 -7.52 2.66 5.32
N MET A 270 -7.06 2.35 4.10
CA MET A 270 -7.91 1.88 3.00
C MET A 270 -8.62 0.57 3.37
N LEU A 271 -7.88 -0.43 3.84
CA LEU A 271 -8.47 -1.71 4.22
C LEU A 271 -9.45 -1.53 5.40
N SER A 272 -9.14 -0.64 6.35
CA SER A 272 -10.05 -0.28 7.45
C SER A 272 -11.35 0.34 6.93
N ALA A 273 -11.27 1.22 5.94
CA ALA A 273 -12.45 1.82 5.31
C ALA A 273 -13.27 0.78 4.53
N MET A 274 -12.61 -0.09 3.75
CA MET A 274 -13.26 -1.21 3.04
C MET A 274 -13.99 -2.13 4.00
N TRP A 275 -13.52 -2.29 5.24
CA TRP A 275 -14.15 -3.13 6.26
C TRP A 275 -15.57 -2.67 6.63
N THR A 276 -15.93 -1.41 6.37
CA THR A 276 -17.29 -0.91 6.57
C THR A 276 -18.27 -1.38 5.48
N ASN A 277 -17.74 -1.80 4.30
CA ASN A 277 -18.53 -2.18 3.14
C ASN A 277 -19.07 -3.61 3.24
N PRO A 278 -20.40 -3.85 3.13
CA PRO A 278 -20.99 -5.19 3.19
C PRO A 278 -20.49 -6.14 2.10
N LYS A 279 -20.22 -5.62 0.89
CA LYS A 279 -19.69 -6.41 -0.23
C LYS A 279 -18.28 -6.90 0.07
N PHE A 280 -17.40 -6.03 0.60
CA PHE A 280 -16.06 -6.41 1.04
C PHE A 280 -16.13 -7.54 2.08
N LYS A 281 -16.97 -7.40 3.12
CA LYS A 281 -17.14 -8.44 4.16
C LYS A 281 -17.63 -9.76 3.58
N ALA A 282 -18.53 -9.72 2.61
CA ALA A 282 -19.05 -10.93 1.96
C ALA A 282 -17.97 -11.61 1.11
N ASP A 283 -17.19 -10.85 0.34
CA ASP A 283 -16.10 -11.38 -0.49
C ASP A 283 -14.95 -11.90 0.39
N LEU A 284 -14.58 -11.20 1.47
CA LEU A 284 -13.60 -11.67 2.45
C LEU A 284 -14.04 -12.98 3.14
N LYS A 285 -15.33 -13.08 3.52
CA LYS A 285 -15.87 -14.31 4.11
C LYS A 285 -15.75 -15.50 3.17
N LYS A 286 -16.02 -15.32 1.87
CA LYS A 286 -15.85 -16.37 0.85
C LYS A 286 -14.39 -16.75 0.67
N ALA A 287 -13.49 -15.77 0.57
CA ALA A 287 -12.06 -16.01 0.47
C ALA A 287 -11.53 -16.78 1.70
N ARG A 288 -11.92 -16.39 2.93
CA ARG A 288 -11.55 -17.11 4.16
C ARG A 288 -11.98 -18.57 4.17
N GLN A 289 -13.06 -18.94 3.47
CA GLN A 289 -13.51 -20.35 3.39
C GLN A 289 -12.53 -21.22 2.60
N GLU A 290 -11.80 -20.65 1.64
CA GLU A 290 -10.79 -21.36 0.86
C GLU A 290 -9.56 -21.74 1.70
N TRP A 291 -9.31 -21.06 2.83
CA TRP A 291 -8.14 -21.23 3.70
C TRP A 291 -8.44 -21.99 5.00
N LYS A 292 -9.70 -22.36 5.23
CA LYS A 292 -10.09 -23.22 6.35
C LYS A 292 -9.89 -24.68 5.96
N LYS A 293 -8.72 -25.22 6.23
CA LYS A 293 -8.45 -26.66 6.19
C LYS A 293 -8.15 -27.18 7.58
#